data_1f361e2da2587e241612e0e7442e6ba5
#
_entry.id   1f361e2da2587e241612e0e7442e6ba5
#
_cell.length_a   1.000
_cell.length_b   1.000
_cell.length_c   1.000
_cell.angle_alpha   90.00
_cell.angle_beta   90.00
_cell.angle_gamma   90.00
#
_symmetry.space_group_name_H-M   'P 1'
#
loop_
_entity.id
_entity.type
_entity.pdbx_description
1 polymer ?
#
loop_
_entity_poly.entity_id
_entity_poly.type
_entity_poly.pdbx_seq_one_letter_code
_entity_poly.pdbx_strand_id
1 'polypeptide(L)'
;MHLPDLTRVPGVLGEICTLRAQDYPLPVTTDFQEQQRTRRFEEALRNSPLALIAEVKQASPSLGAIAELDPVEAALSYQRGGASAISVLTEERYFKGSPEFLKAVVAKVDIPVLRKDFVLHPRMIEEAREWGASAVLLMVSVLGDLVGEYLEYTHHCGLDALVEVHTAEELDIALASGAPIIGVNNRDLTTLNIDLEVSPRLIAQARAAGFEGVLIAESGYSTPEQLAQIRGVADAVLVGSSLSGSGSLEEATRELLKV
;
A
#
# COMPACT_ATOMS: atom_id res chain seq x y z
N MET A 1 -0.61 -1.74 22.83
CA MET A 1 -1.41 -1.90 21.60
C MET A 1 -2.11 -3.25 21.58
N HIS A 2 -3.34 -3.30 21.08
CA HIS A 2 -4.10 -4.52 20.91
C HIS A 2 -3.69 -5.21 19.60
N LEU A 3 -3.81 -6.54 19.55
CA LEU A 3 -3.61 -7.30 18.32
C LEU A 3 -4.97 -7.61 17.66
N PRO A 4 -5.04 -7.66 16.32
CA PRO A 4 -6.29 -7.96 15.63
C PRO A 4 -6.76 -9.40 15.88
N ASP A 5 -8.09 -9.58 15.91
CA ASP A 5 -8.72 -10.90 15.95
C ASP A 5 -8.73 -11.52 14.56
N LEU A 6 -7.70 -12.29 14.24
CA LEU A 6 -7.52 -12.90 12.92
C LEU A 6 -8.57 -13.99 12.60
N THR A 7 -9.35 -14.45 13.59
CA THR A 7 -10.43 -15.43 13.34
C THR A 7 -11.56 -14.84 12.49
N ARG A 8 -11.64 -13.51 12.39
CA ARG A 8 -12.63 -12.77 11.60
C ARG A 8 -12.17 -12.49 10.17
N VAL A 9 -10.90 -12.73 9.85
CA VAL A 9 -10.34 -12.47 8.52
C VAL A 9 -10.52 -13.72 7.65
N PRO A 10 -11.37 -13.66 6.61
CA PRO A 10 -11.72 -14.86 5.83
C PRO A 10 -10.69 -15.15 4.71
N GLY A 11 -10.78 -16.38 4.18
CA GLY A 11 -10.11 -16.80 2.97
C GLY A 11 -8.58 -16.77 3.05
N VAL A 12 -7.95 -16.58 1.89
CA VAL A 12 -6.49 -16.57 1.76
C VAL A 12 -5.83 -15.44 2.57
N LEU A 13 -6.52 -14.32 2.77
CA LEU A 13 -6.02 -13.23 3.61
C LEU A 13 -5.87 -13.68 5.07
N GLY A 14 -6.86 -14.38 5.62
CA GLY A 14 -6.80 -14.92 6.98
C GLY A 14 -5.67 -15.94 7.17
N GLU A 15 -5.43 -16.77 6.16
CA GLU A 15 -4.31 -17.72 6.16
C GLU A 15 -2.96 -16.99 6.20
N ILE A 16 -2.75 -16.01 5.32
CA ILE A 16 -1.53 -15.19 5.27
C ILE A 16 -1.30 -14.49 6.61
N CYS A 17 -2.33 -13.80 7.14
CA CYS A 17 -2.24 -13.07 8.40
C CYS A 17 -1.93 -14.02 9.58
N THR A 18 -2.54 -15.21 9.62
CA THR A 18 -2.28 -16.21 10.67
C THR A 18 -0.83 -16.68 10.64
N LEU A 19 -0.27 -16.94 9.47
CA LEU A 19 1.13 -17.32 9.30
C LEU A 19 2.07 -16.14 9.63
N ARG A 20 1.70 -14.93 9.23
CA ARG A 20 2.49 -13.73 9.51
C ARG A 20 2.55 -13.40 11.00
N ALA A 21 1.46 -13.66 11.75
CA ALA A 21 1.42 -13.49 13.19
C ALA A 21 2.44 -14.36 13.95
N GLN A 22 2.80 -15.52 13.41
CA GLN A 22 3.79 -16.41 14.03
C GLN A 22 5.21 -15.83 14.00
N ASP A 23 5.49 -14.89 13.11
CA ASP A 23 6.79 -14.22 13.00
C ASP A 23 6.97 -13.16 14.12
N TYR A 24 5.88 -12.78 14.82
CA TYR A 24 5.85 -11.72 15.83
C TYR A 24 5.32 -12.24 17.18
N PRO A 25 6.21 -12.74 18.05
CA PRO A 25 5.79 -13.37 19.31
C PRO A 25 5.30 -12.35 20.35
N LEU A 26 4.44 -12.81 21.24
CA LEU A 26 4.01 -12.07 22.44
C LEU A 26 5.11 -12.12 23.54
N PRO A 27 5.18 -11.13 24.46
CA PRO A 27 4.26 -9.99 24.58
C PRO A 27 4.56 -8.84 23.64
N VAL A 28 3.52 -8.03 23.34
CA VAL A 28 3.69 -6.78 22.59
C VAL A 28 4.39 -5.76 23.46
N THR A 29 5.58 -5.32 23.07
CA THR A 29 6.27 -4.18 23.68
C THR A 29 6.32 -3.04 22.68
N THR A 30 6.05 -1.82 23.13
CA THR A 30 6.06 -0.60 22.31
C THR A 30 6.92 0.46 23.00
N ASP A 31 8.23 0.23 23.00
CA ASP A 31 9.21 1.14 23.63
C ASP A 31 9.86 2.08 22.58
N PHE A 32 9.29 2.14 21.39
CA PHE A 32 9.83 2.97 20.31
C PHE A 32 9.65 4.46 20.64
N GLN A 33 10.76 5.20 20.58
CA GLN A 33 10.72 6.63 20.88
C GLN A 33 10.02 7.41 19.77
N GLU A 34 9.21 8.39 20.14
CA GLU A 34 8.51 9.25 19.21
C GLU A 34 9.45 9.89 18.19
N GLN A 35 9.07 9.81 16.93
CA GLN A 35 9.80 10.37 15.80
C GLN A 35 8.95 11.43 15.10
N GLN A 36 9.58 12.47 14.59
CA GLN A 36 8.87 13.46 13.79
C GLN A 36 8.36 12.83 12.51
N ARG A 37 7.04 12.91 12.27
CA ARG A 37 6.41 12.51 11.01
C ARG A 37 6.82 13.47 9.89
N THR A 38 7.37 12.94 8.79
CA THR A 38 7.89 13.75 7.68
C THR A 38 6.82 14.06 6.63
N ARG A 39 5.69 13.35 6.59
CA ARG A 39 4.64 13.40 5.55
C ARG A 39 5.17 13.23 4.12
N ARG A 40 6.34 12.65 3.97
CA ARG A 40 7.04 12.55 2.68
C ARG A 40 6.24 11.75 1.65
N PHE A 41 5.56 10.68 2.08
CA PHE A 41 4.72 9.87 1.21
C PHE A 41 3.44 10.62 0.84
N GLU A 42 2.73 11.22 1.82
CA GLU A 42 1.55 12.03 1.59
C GLU A 42 1.81 13.18 0.60
N GLU A 43 2.88 13.95 0.82
CA GLU A 43 3.24 15.09 -0.01
C GLU A 43 3.57 14.68 -1.45
N ALA A 44 4.29 13.57 -1.64
CA ALA A 44 4.62 13.08 -2.98
C ALA A 44 3.37 12.73 -3.81
N LEU A 45 2.32 12.23 -3.15
CA LEU A 45 1.06 11.89 -3.82
C LEU A 45 0.19 13.10 -4.17
N ARG A 46 0.38 14.25 -3.49
CA ARG A 46 -0.34 15.49 -3.77
C ARG A 46 0.27 16.33 -4.88
N ASN A 47 1.52 16.05 -5.26
CA ASN A 47 2.29 16.88 -6.20
C ASN A 47 2.03 16.58 -7.68
N SER A 48 1.06 15.72 -8.01
CA SER A 48 0.73 15.34 -9.39
C SER A 48 -0.79 15.32 -9.57
N PRO A 49 -1.31 15.62 -10.77
CA PRO A 49 -2.74 15.47 -11.08
C PRO A 49 -3.28 14.04 -10.92
N LEU A 50 -2.42 13.05 -11.07
CA LEU A 50 -2.64 11.64 -10.71
C LEU A 50 -1.26 11.04 -10.42
N ALA A 51 -0.94 10.85 -9.14
CA ALA A 51 0.33 10.27 -8.74
C ALA A 51 0.36 8.75 -8.99
N LEU A 52 1.53 8.22 -9.33
CA LEU A 52 1.71 6.77 -9.50
C LEU A 52 2.56 6.20 -8.35
N ILE A 53 2.00 5.23 -7.64
CA ILE A 53 2.75 4.33 -6.76
C ILE A 53 3.04 3.07 -7.58
N ALA A 54 4.30 2.89 -7.97
CA ALA A 54 4.73 1.72 -8.73
C ALA A 54 5.18 0.60 -7.77
N GLU A 55 4.62 -0.61 -7.94
CA GLU A 55 4.86 -1.71 -7.02
C GLU A 55 5.91 -2.69 -7.55
N VAL A 56 6.96 -2.88 -6.77
CA VAL A 56 7.97 -3.92 -6.97
C VAL A 56 7.43 -5.23 -6.39
N LYS A 57 7.03 -6.14 -7.29
CA LYS A 57 6.39 -7.42 -6.96
C LYS A 57 6.85 -8.55 -7.86
N GLN A 58 7.32 -9.65 -7.24
CA GLN A 58 7.79 -10.84 -7.96
C GLN A 58 6.71 -11.92 -8.11
N ALA A 59 5.76 -11.97 -7.19
CA ALA A 59 4.67 -12.95 -7.20
C ALA A 59 3.40 -12.40 -6.55
N SER A 60 2.27 -13.07 -6.79
CA SER A 60 1.02 -12.83 -6.05
C SER A 60 0.18 -14.11 -5.97
N PRO A 61 -0.74 -14.24 -4.99
CA PRO A 61 -1.62 -15.40 -4.89
C PRO A 61 -2.48 -15.65 -6.14
N SER A 62 -2.85 -14.58 -6.88
CA SER A 62 -3.71 -14.66 -8.06
C SER A 62 -2.98 -14.99 -9.36
N LEU A 63 -1.69 -14.63 -9.49
CA LEU A 63 -0.91 -14.79 -10.73
C LEU A 63 0.27 -15.74 -10.60
N GLY A 64 0.59 -16.20 -9.37
CA GLY A 64 1.81 -16.93 -9.10
C GLY A 64 3.06 -16.08 -9.32
N ALA A 65 4.13 -16.66 -9.87
CA ALA A 65 5.34 -15.92 -10.24
C ALA A 65 5.05 -14.99 -11.42
N ILE A 66 5.44 -13.69 -11.28
CA ILE A 66 5.18 -12.65 -12.29
C ILE A 66 6.45 -12.39 -13.10
N ALA A 67 7.56 -12.09 -12.42
CA ALA A 67 8.86 -11.83 -13.03
C ALA A 67 9.97 -11.99 -11.99
N GLU A 68 11.17 -12.42 -12.44
CA GLU A 68 12.38 -12.30 -11.64
C GLU A 68 12.96 -10.89 -11.89
N LEU A 69 12.59 -9.94 -11.05
CA LEU A 69 13.06 -8.56 -11.11
C LEU A 69 14.15 -8.34 -10.07
N ASP A 70 15.23 -7.65 -10.46
CA ASP A 70 16.06 -6.98 -9.47
C ASP A 70 15.25 -5.84 -8.86
N PRO A 71 14.98 -5.85 -7.53
CA PRO A 71 14.10 -4.86 -6.90
C PRO A 71 14.61 -3.44 -7.02
N VAL A 72 15.93 -3.24 -7.00
CA VAL A 72 16.56 -1.92 -7.08
C VAL A 72 16.46 -1.38 -8.50
N GLU A 73 16.81 -2.17 -9.51
CA GLU A 73 16.72 -1.75 -10.91
C GLU A 73 15.26 -1.50 -11.34
N ALA A 74 14.31 -2.29 -10.82
CA ALA A 74 12.90 -2.05 -11.05
C ALA A 74 12.47 -0.70 -10.45
N ALA A 75 12.80 -0.45 -9.18
CA ALA A 75 12.43 0.79 -8.49
C ALA A 75 13.06 2.03 -9.15
N LEU A 76 14.34 1.96 -9.55
CA LEU A 76 15.02 3.03 -10.28
C LEU A 76 14.38 3.28 -11.66
N SER A 77 13.97 2.22 -12.35
CA SER A 77 13.28 2.33 -13.65
C SER A 77 11.90 2.99 -13.49
N TYR A 78 11.14 2.61 -12.45
CA TYR A 78 9.87 3.27 -12.12
C TYR A 78 10.07 4.75 -11.77
N GLN A 79 11.08 5.09 -10.96
CA GLN A 79 11.39 6.48 -10.64
C GLN A 79 11.74 7.28 -11.91
N ARG A 80 12.61 6.76 -12.79
CA ARG A 80 12.94 7.41 -14.07
C ARG A 80 11.73 7.54 -15.00
N GLY A 81 10.79 6.59 -14.93
CA GLY A 81 9.52 6.60 -15.65
C GLY A 81 8.51 7.62 -15.14
N GLY A 82 8.75 8.22 -13.97
CA GLY A 82 7.88 9.26 -13.39
C GLY A 82 6.99 8.79 -12.25
N ALA A 83 7.26 7.63 -11.63
CA ALA A 83 6.56 7.22 -10.42
C ALA A 83 6.79 8.24 -9.28
N SER A 84 5.75 8.53 -8.52
CA SER A 84 5.77 9.45 -7.36
C SER A 84 6.20 8.76 -6.07
N ALA A 85 5.99 7.44 -5.98
CA ALA A 85 6.39 6.60 -4.86
C ALA A 85 6.61 5.15 -5.33
N ILE A 86 7.33 4.37 -4.53
CA ILE A 86 7.53 2.94 -4.75
C ILE A 86 6.81 2.15 -3.65
N SER A 87 6.11 1.08 -4.01
CA SER A 87 5.58 0.07 -3.09
C SER A 87 6.48 -1.16 -3.16
N VAL A 88 6.96 -1.66 -2.01
CA VAL A 88 7.81 -2.85 -1.94
C VAL A 88 7.17 -3.91 -1.06
N LEU A 89 6.91 -5.10 -1.64
CA LEU A 89 6.40 -6.25 -0.91
C LEU A 89 7.46 -6.79 0.03
N THR A 90 7.11 -7.02 1.31
CA THR A 90 8.00 -7.63 2.31
C THR A 90 7.45 -8.96 2.86
N GLU A 91 6.25 -9.38 2.44
CA GLU A 91 5.72 -10.70 2.75
C GLU A 91 6.41 -11.77 1.89
N GLU A 92 7.03 -12.79 2.53
CA GLU A 92 7.96 -13.71 1.87
C GLU A 92 7.26 -14.94 1.27
N ARG A 93 6.19 -15.45 1.92
CA ARG A 93 5.60 -16.76 1.61
C ARG A 93 4.77 -16.74 0.34
N TYR A 94 3.88 -15.76 0.21
CA TYR A 94 2.91 -15.66 -0.89
C TYR A 94 3.32 -14.68 -1.99
N PHE A 95 4.03 -13.60 -1.61
CA PHE A 95 4.41 -12.55 -2.54
C PHE A 95 5.88 -12.59 -2.94
N LYS A 96 6.68 -13.51 -2.35
CA LYS A 96 8.12 -13.59 -2.54
C LYS A 96 8.83 -12.26 -2.31
N GLY A 97 8.28 -11.44 -1.40
CA GLY A 97 8.86 -10.20 -0.95
C GLY A 97 10.03 -10.45 0.01
N SER A 98 10.69 -9.37 0.44
CA SER A 98 11.75 -9.47 1.44
C SER A 98 12.00 -8.12 2.11
N PRO A 99 12.28 -8.09 3.43
CA PRO A 99 12.82 -6.90 4.10
C PRO A 99 14.09 -6.36 3.42
N GLU A 100 14.93 -7.25 2.89
CA GLU A 100 16.17 -6.86 2.21
C GLU A 100 15.90 -6.11 0.89
N PHE A 101 14.80 -6.44 0.19
CA PHE A 101 14.38 -5.68 -0.99
C PHE A 101 14.01 -4.25 -0.62
N LEU A 102 13.23 -4.07 0.46
CA LEU A 102 12.85 -2.74 0.94
C LEU A 102 14.08 -1.90 1.30
N LYS A 103 14.99 -2.44 2.11
CA LYS A 103 16.22 -1.77 2.51
C LYS A 103 17.09 -1.37 1.31
N ALA A 104 17.25 -2.28 0.35
CA ALA A 104 18.04 -2.05 -0.85
C ALA A 104 17.42 -0.94 -1.73
N VAL A 105 16.09 -0.96 -1.90
CA VAL A 105 15.37 0.06 -2.68
C VAL A 105 15.46 1.43 -2.00
N VAL A 106 15.16 1.52 -0.69
CA VAL A 106 15.23 2.77 0.08
C VAL A 106 16.61 3.43 -0.03
N ALA A 107 17.68 2.64 -0.05
CA ALA A 107 19.05 3.15 -0.17
C ALA A 107 19.40 3.75 -1.54
N LYS A 108 18.54 3.59 -2.56
CA LYS A 108 18.84 3.93 -3.96
C LYS A 108 17.87 4.90 -4.60
N VAL A 109 16.61 4.94 -4.18
CA VAL A 109 15.62 5.84 -4.76
C VAL A 109 15.51 7.14 -3.96
N ASP A 110 15.17 8.23 -4.65
CA ASP A 110 14.96 9.54 -4.03
C ASP A 110 13.49 9.77 -3.63
N ILE A 111 12.57 9.00 -4.20
CA ILE A 111 11.13 9.06 -3.94
C ILE A 111 10.74 8.19 -2.72
N PRO A 112 9.63 8.49 -2.04
CA PRO A 112 9.22 7.75 -0.84
C PRO A 112 8.87 6.28 -1.15
N VAL A 113 9.12 5.42 -0.16
CA VAL A 113 8.89 3.97 -0.26
C VAL A 113 7.86 3.52 0.77
N LEU A 114 6.83 2.81 0.31
CA LEU A 114 5.81 2.14 1.09
C LEU A 114 6.25 0.69 1.38
N ARG A 115 6.28 0.29 2.67
CA ARG A 115 6.31 -1.13 3.04
C ARG A 115 4.93 -1.72 2.80
N LYS A 116 4.79 -2.58 1.81
CA LYS A 116 3.56 -3.32 1.48
C LYS A 116 3.63 -4.69 2.16
N ASP A 117 2.96 -4.83 3.29
CA ASP A 117 2.91 -6.04 4.12
C ASP A 117 1.59 -6.06 4.89
N PHE A 118 1.22 -7.19 5.47
CA PHE A 118 0.03 -7.34 6.32
C PHE A 118 0.39 -6.93 7.76
N VAL A 119 0.31 -5.64 8.05
CA VAL A 119 0.64 -5.10 9.38
C VAL A 119 -0.42 -5.52 10.40
N LEU A 120 -0.02 -6.35 11.35
CA LEU A 120 -0.88 -6.91 12.41
C LEU A 120 -0.21 -6.86 13.79
N HIS A 121 1.02 -6.35 13.86
CA HIS A 121 1.78 -6.23 15.09
C HIS A 121 2.56 -4.90 15.08
N PRO A 122 2.63 -4.14 16.20
CA PRO A 122 3.31 -2.84 16.23
C PRO A 122 4.79 -2.93 15.87
N ARG A 123 5.47 -4.03 16.19
CA ARG A 123 6.87 -4.23 15.77
C ARG A 123 7.07 -4.11 14.27
N MET A 124 6.08 -4.47 13.45
CA MET A 124 6.16 -4.32 11.99
C MET A 124 6.25 -2.85 11.56
N ILE A 125 5.62 -1.95 12.32
CA ILE A 125 5.68 -0.51 12.07
C ILE A 125 7.06 0.03 12.45
N GLU A 126 7.60 -0.39 13.60
CA GLU A 126 8.95 -0.03 14.05
C GLU A 126 10.01 -0.49 13.05
N GLU A 127 9.93 -1.75 12.60
CA GLU A 127 10.82 -2.30 11.58
C GLU A 127 10.75 -1.52 10.26
N ALA A 128 9.55 -1.12 9.82
CA ALA A 128 9.41 -0.31 8.62
C ALA A 128 10.20 1.01 8.75
N ARG A 129 10.13 1.65 9.92
CA ARG A 129 10.92 2.84 10.23
C ARG A 129 12.42 2.56 10.25
N GLU A 130 12.83 1.50 10.94
CA GLU A 130 14.24 1.08 11.02
C GLU A 130 14.83 0.76 9.64
N TRP A 131 14.02 0.21 8.73
CA TRP A 131 14.43 -0.11 7.36
C TRP A 131 14.35 1.09 6.41
N GLY A 132 13.90 2.25 6.90
CA GLY A 132 13.87 3.50 6.15
C GLY A 132 12.64 3.71 5.26
N ALA A 133 11.58 2.93 5.44
CA ALA A 133 10.32 3.19 4.75
C ALA A 133 9.76 4.58 5.08
N SER A 134 8.98 5.15 4.18
CA SER A 134 8.27 6.41 4.39
C SER A 134 6.83 6.18 4.85
N ALA A 135 6.26 5.01 4.53
CA ALA A 135 4.89 4.63 4.87
C ALA A 135 4.75 3.13 5.08
N VAL A 136 3.66 2.74 5.76
CA VAL A 136 3.20 1.35 5.89
C VAL A 136 1.76 1.20 5.41
N LEU A 137 1.38 -0.02 5.05
CA LEU A 137 -0.01 -0.40 4.75
C LEU A 137 -0.74 -0.78 6.05
N LEU A 138 -1.91 -0.21 6.26
CA LEU A 138 -2.86 -0.60 7.31
C LEU A 138 -4.19 -1.02 6.66
N MET A 139 -4.54 -2.29 6.75
CA MET A 139 -5.75 -2.82 6.11
C MET A 139 -6.92 -2.84 7.11
N VAL A 140 -8.03 -2.17 6.80
CA VAL A 140 -9.23 -2.21 7.66
C VAL A 140 -9.79 -3.63 7.74
N SER A 141 -9.75 -4.40 6.66
CA SER A 141 -10.14 -5.82 6.61
C SER A 141 -9.38 -6.72 7.60
N VAL A 142 -8.20 -6.30 8.05
CA VAL A 142 -7.37 -7.03 9.04
C VAL A 142 -7.49 -6.43 10.43
N LEU A 143 -7.40 -5.11 10.54
CA LEU A 143 -7.33 -4.40 11.81
C LEU A 143 -8.71 -4.07 12.39
N GLY A 144 -9.75 -3.96 11.54
CA GLY A 144 -11.08 -3.52 11.97
C GLY A 144 -11.00 -2.18 12.71
N ASP A 145 -11.67 -2.11 13.86
CA ASP A 145 -11.71 -0.91 14.71
C ASP A 145 -10.34 -0.54 15.31
N LEU A 146 -9.35 -1.42 15.26
CA LEU A 146 -7.99 -1.13 15.73
C LEU A 146 -7.21 -0.23 14.77
N VAL A 147 -7.72 0.04 13.56
CA VAL A 147 -7.00 0.85 12.56
C VAL A 147 -6.59 2.22 13.10
N GLY A 148 -7.43 2.85 13.95
CA GLY A 148 -7.10 4.12 14.57
C GLY A 148 -5.91 4.04 15.53
N GLU A 149 -5.84 3.00 16.37
CA GLU A 149 -4.71 2.74 17.27
C GLU A 149 -3.41 2.50 16.49
N TYR A 150 -3.47 1.73 15.40
CA TYR A 150 -2.31 1.46 14.52
C TYR A 150 -1.88 2.70 13.73
N LEU A 151 -2.82 3.52 13.30
CA LEU A 151 -2.55 4.79 12.63
C LEU A 151 -1.81 5.76 13.55
N GLU A 152 -2.30 5.95 14.77
CA GLU A 152 -1.65 6.79 15.78
C GLU A 152 -0.21 6.31 16.06
N TYR A 153 -0.03 5.00 16.24
CA TYR A 153 1.29 4.43 16.46
C TYR A 153 2.21 4.57 15.25
N THR A 154 1.68 4.45 14.05
CA THR A 154 2.44 4.69 12.80
C THR A 154 2.95 6.12 12.74
N HIS A 155 2.10 7.09 13.09
CA HIS A 155 2.50 8.49 13.17
C HIS A 155 3.51 8.75 14.28
N HIS A 156 3.38 8.10 15.46
CA HIS A 156 4.36 8.12 16.55
C HIS A 156 5.73 7.61 16.08
N CYS A 157 5.78 6.59 15.25
CA CYS A 157 7.01 6.10 14.62
C CYS A 157 7.55 7.00 13.51
N GLY A 158 6.89 8.12 13.18
CA GLY A 158 7.32 9.08 12.18
C GLY A 158 7.02 8.67 10.73
N LEU A 159 6.12 7.69 10.53
CA LEU A 159 5.72 7.18 9.22
C LEU A 159 4.37 7.72 8.79
N ASP A 160 4.12 7.72 7.48
CA ASP A 160 2.77 7.81 6.91
C ASP A 160 2.09 6.43 6.91
N ALA A 161 0.75 6.42 6.85
CA ALA A 161 -0.02 5.19 6.69
C ALA A 161 -0.92 5.29 5.46
N LEU A 162 -0.87 4.26 4.61
CA LEU A 162 -1.88 3.99 3.60
C LEU A 162 -2.94 3.09 4.25
N VAL A 163 -4.13 3.64 4.54
CA VAL A 163 -5.25 2.88 5.10
C VAL A 163 -6.08 2.31 3.97
N GLU A 164 -6.02 0.99 3.78
CA GLU A 164 -6.67 0.29 2.66
C GLU A 164 -8.08 -0.19 3.05
N VAL A 165 -9.04 0.05 2.14
CA VAL A 165 -10.46 -0.32 2.28
C VAL A 165 -10.98 -1.00 1.01
N HIS A 166 -12.00 -1.88 1.15
CA HIS A 166 -12.64 -2.63 0.06
C HIS A 166 -14.16 -2.40 0.00
N THR A 167 -14.77 -1.99 1.10
CA THR A 167 -16.23 -1.83 1.22
C THR A 167 -16.59 -0.46 1.79
N ALA A 168 -17.88 -0.10 1.71
CA ALA A 168 -18.38 1.14 2.29
C ALA A 168 -18.25 1.16 3.82
N GLU A 169 -18.46 0.02 4.47
CA GLU A 169 -18.33 -0.14 5.91
C GLU A 169 -16.87 0.05 6.35
N GLU A 170 -15.91 -0.49 5.59
CA GLU A 170 -14.47 -0.27 5.84
C GLU A 170 -14.08 1.19 5.60
N LEU A 171 -14.67 1.85 4.59
CA LEU A 171 -14.45 3.26 4.35
C LEU A 171 -14.93 4.13 5.53
N ASP A 172 -16.10 3.81 6.11
CA ASP A 172 -16.61 4.53 7.27
C ASP A 172 -15.66 4.40 8.48
N ILE A 173 -15.08 3.23 8.71
CA ILE A 173 -14.05 3.00 9.75
C ILE A 173 -12.79 3.83 9.44
N ALA A 174 -12.31 3.82 8.21
CA ALA A 174 -11.13 4.60 7.82
C ALA A 174 -11.35 6.11 7.98
N LEU A 175 -12.53 6.63 7.59
CA LEU A 175 -12.89 8.04 7.78
C LEU A 175 -12.96 8.40 9.28
N ALA A 176 -13.57 7.54 10.09
CA ALA A 176 -13.68 7.75 11.54
C ALA A 176 -12.32 7.70 12.26
N SER A 177 -11.34 6.96 11.73
CA SER A 177 -9.98 6.89 12.29
C SER A 177 -9.16 8.17 12.09
N GLY A 178 -9.62 9.09 11.21
CA GLY A 178 -8.87 10.29 10.84
C GLY A 178 -7.69 10.03 9.90
N ALA A 179 -7.70 8.90 9.16
CA ALA A 179 -6.66 8.56 8.20
C ALA A 179 -6.48 9.65 7.14
N PRO A 180 -5.26 10.21 6.94
CA PRO A 180 -5.04 11.25 5.92
C PRO A 180 -4.87 10.69 4.51
N ILE A 181 -4.63 9.38 4.37
CA ILE A 181 -4.44 8.67 3.10
C ILE A 181 -5.28 7.41 3.13
N ILE A 182 -6.22 7.29 2.22
CA ILE A 182 -7.10 6.11 2.09
C ILE A 182 -6.91 5.51 0.71
N GLY A 183 -6.60 4.21 0.67
CA GLY A 183 -6.54 3.40 -0.55
C GLY A 183 -7.82 2.60 -0.73
N VAL A 184 -8.41 2.67 -1.90
CA VAL A 184 -9.56 1.86 -2.26
C VAL A 184 -9.10 0.74 -3.19
N ASN A 185 -9.16 -0.50 -2.69
CA ASN A 185 -8.69 -1.65 -3.43
C ASN A 185 -9.85 -2.31 -4.20
N ASN A 186 -9.72 -2.32 -5.54
CA ASN A 186 -10.68 -2.95 -6.45
C ASN A 186 -10.67 -4.48 -6.38
N ARG A 187 -9.69 -5.08 -5.71
CA ARG A 187 -9.58 -6.54 -5.58
C ARG A 187 -10.28 -7.00 -4.31
N ASP A 188 -11.28 -7.84 -4.46
CA ASP A 188 -11.84 -8.64 -3.36
C ASP A 188 -10.81 -9.68 -2.91
N LEU A 189 -10.39 -9.59 -1.65
CA LEU A 189 -9.35 -10.44 -1.09
C LEU A 189 -9.84 -11.86 -0.73
N THR A 190 -11.13 -12.13 -0.80
CA THR A 190 -11.72 -13.46 -0.59
C THR A 190 -11.84 -14.24 -1.89
N THR A 191 -12.25 -13.58 -2.96
CA THR A 191 -12.47 -14.18 -4.29
C THR A 191 -11.34 -13.92 -5.27
N LEU A 192 -10.46 -12.95 -4.98
CA LEU A 192 -9.38 -12.41 -5.83
C LEU A 192 -9.88 -11.73 -7.12
N ASN A 193 -11.19 -11.54 -7.28
CA ASN A 193 -11.77 -10.82 -8.39
C ASN A 193 -11.47 -9.32 -8.31
N ILE A 194 -11.38 -8.67 -9.48
CA ILE A 194 -11.18 -7.23 -9.60
C ILE A 194 -12.44 -6.61 -10.21
N ASP A 195 -12.94 -5.54 -9.57
CA ASP A 195 -14.01 -4.70 -10.07
C ASP A 195 -13.58 -3.24 -10.04
N LEU A 196 -13.33 -2.66 -11.22
CA LEU A 196 -12.85 -1.28 -11.38
C LEU A 196 -13.87 -0.21 -10.97
N GLU A 197 -15.13 -0.56 -10.77
CA GLU A 197 -16.18 0.37 -10.30
C GLU A 197 -16.10 0.63 -8.79
N VAL A 198 -15.37 -0.20 -8.02
CA VAL A 198 -15.26 -0.05 -6.55
C VAL A 198 -14.56 1.25 -6.20
N SER A 199 -13.37 1.53 -6.78
CA SER A 199 -12.62 2.75 -6.46
C SER A 199 -13.39 4.03 -6.79
N PRO A 200 -13.93 4.25 -8.00
CA PRO A 200 -14.67 5.47 -8.31
C PRO A 200 -15.86 5.69 -7.37
N ARG A 201 -16.60 4.63 -7.05
CA ARG A 201 -17.77 4.67 -6.18
C ARG A 201 -17.42 5.05 -4.73
N LEU A 202 -16.43 4.37 -4.13
CA LEU A 202 -16.05 4.64 -2.73
C LEU A 202 -15.29 5.97 -2.59
N ILE A 203 -14.49 6.37 -3.59
CA ILE A 203 -13.84 7.68 -3.63
C ILE A 203 -14.89 8.79 -3.67
N ALA A 204 -15.92 8.66 -4.51
CA ALA A 204 -17.02 9.63 -4.54
C ALA A 204 -17.77 9.70 -3.20
N GLN A 205 -17.97 8.57 -2.51
CA GLN A 205 -18.56 8.53 -1.18
C GLN A 205 -17.67 9.25 -0.16
N ALA A 206 -16.36 9.02 -0.14
CA ALA A 206 -15.42 9.71 0.75
C ALA A 206 -15.44 11.23 0.52
N ARG A 207 -15.42 11.69 -0.74
CA ARG A 207 -15.51 13.12 -1.07
C ARG A 207 -16.84 13.73 -0.65
N ALA A 208 -17.96 13.02 -0.85
CA ALA A 208 -19.28 13.47 -0.40
C ALA A 208 -19.38 13.58 1.13
N ALA A 209 -18.62 12.76 1.87
CA ALA A 209 -18.47 12.84 3.33
C ALA A 209 -17.53 13.98 3.78
N GLY A 210 -16.96 14.78 2.85
CA GLY A 210 -16.08 15.90 3.16
C GLY A 210 -14.61 15.51 3.36
N PHE A 211 -14.19 14.33 2.90
CA PHE A 211 -12.79 13.93 3.03
C PHE A 211 -11.89 14.72 2.07
N GLU A 212 -10.90 15.44 2.62
CA GLU A 212 -9.92 16.25 1.87
C GLU A 212 -8.53 15.61 1.82
N GLY A 213 -8.37 14.42 2.39
CA GLY A 213 -7.14 13.64 2.35
C GLY A 213 -6.85 13.05 0.97
N VAL A 214 -5.76 12.29 0.87
CA VAL A 214 -5.35 11.59 -0.37
C VAL A 214 -6.18 10.33 -0.57
N LEU A 215 -6.77 10.18 -1.75
CA LEU A 215 -7.50 8.98 -2.19
C LEU A 215 -6.74 8.26 -3.29
N ILE A 216 -6.48 6.98 -3.07
CA ILE A 216 -5.70 6.13 -3.98
C ILE A 216 -6.60 5.04 -4.53
N ALA A 217 -6.56 4.82 -5.83
CA ALA A 217 -7.20 3.67 -6.47
C ALA A 217 -6.18 2.54 -6.64
N GLU A 218 -6.51 1.33 -6.17
CA GLU A 218 -5.60 0.19 -6.17
C GLU A 218 -6.17 -0.99 -6.95
N SER A 219 -5.28 -1.77 -7.56
CA SER A 219 -5.57 -2.99 -8.33
C SER A 219 -6.37 -2.80 -9.63
N GLY A 220 -5.94 -3.51 -10.66
CA GLY A 220 -6.67 -3.67 -11.92
C GLY A 220 -6.33 -2.66 -13.01
N TYR A 221 -5.69 -1.56 -12.69
CA TYR A 221 -5.27 -0.56 -13.67
C TYR A 221 -4.03 -1.01 -14.44
N SER A 222 -4.10 -0.93 -15.77
CA SER A 222 -3.04 -1.45 -16.65
C SER A 222 -2.83 -0.63 -17.94
N THR A 223 -3.77 0.25 -18.29
CA THR A 223 -3.68 1.05 -19.52
C THR A 223 -3.90 2.54 -19.26
N PRO A 224 -3.36 3.42 -20.13
CA PRO A 224 -3.59 4.87 -20.04
C PRO A 224 -5.08 5.24 -20.04
N GLU A 225 -5.92 4.55 -20.83
CA GLU A 225 -7.35 4.82 -20.93
C GLU A 225 -8.08 4.57 -19.61
N GLN A 226 -7.68 3.52 -18.86
CA GLN A 226 -8.22 3.25 -17.52
C GLN A 226 -7.79 4.34 -16.53
N LEU A 227 -6.53 4.81 -16.60
CA LEU A 227 -6.07 5.92 -15.78
C LEU A 227 -6.78 7.24 -16.11
N ALA A 228 -7.07 7.48 -17.39
CA ALA A 228 -7.83 8.66 -17.81
C ALA A 228 -9.21 8.72 -17.15
N GLN A 229 -9.86 7.56 -16.92
CA GLN A 229 -11.18 7.48 -16.29
C GLN A 229 -11.17 7.87 -14.80
N ILE A 230 -10.04 7.65 -14.09
CA ILE A 230 -9.91 7.99 -12.67
C ILE A 230 -9.17 9.29 -12.41
N ARG A 231 -8.61 9.94 -13.45
CA ARG A 231 -7.97 11.25 -13.33
C ARG A 231 -9.00 12.30 -12.90
N GLY A 232 -8.69 13.06 -11.85
CA GLY A 232 -9.60 14.00 -11.22
C GLY A 232 -10.64 13.36 -10.30
N VAL A 233 -10.66 12.03 -10.20
CA VAL A 233 -11.45 11.28 -9.21
C VAL A 233 -10.53 10.85 -8.06
N ALA A 234 -9.45 10.12 -8.35
CA ALA A 234 -8.40 9.76 -7.39
C ALA A 234 -7.23 10.74 -7.46
N ASP A 235 -6.49 10.89 -6.36
CA ASP A 235 -5.25 11.67 -6.29
C ASP A 235 -4.05 10.82 -6.75
N ALA A 236 -4.14 9.49 -6.54
CA ALA A 236 -3.09 8.55 -6.93
C ALA A 236 -3.65 7.19 -7.36
N VAL A 237 -2.80 6.43 -8.04
CA VAL A 237 -3.05 5.03 -8.39
C VAL A 237 -1.89 4.15 -7.96
N LEU A 238 -2.17 2.93 -7.47
CA LEU A 238 -1.18 1.91 -7.18
C LEU A 238 -1.22 0.82 -8.25
N VAL A 239 -0.09 0.64 -8.96
CA VAL A 239 0.02 -0.29 -10.09
C VAL A 239 1.25 -1.20 -9.90
N GLY A 240 1.03 -2.50 -10.02
CA GLY A 240 2.08 -3.50 -9.87
C GLY A 240 2.17 -4.45 -11.07
N SER A 241 1.28 -5.43 -11.16
CA SER A 241 1.41 -6.58 -12.07
C SER A 241 1.55 -6.21 -13.54
N SER A 242 0.87 -5.16 -14.01
CA SER A 242 0.95 -4.72 -15.41
C SER A 242 2.29 -4.07 -15.75
N LEU A 243 2.93 -3.38 -14.80
CA LEU A 243 4.26 -2.81 -14.99
C LEU A 243 5.33 -3.90 -14.92
N SER A 244 5.27 -4.78 -13.91
CA SER A 244 6.28 -5.82 -13.68
C SER A 244 6.44 -6.82 -14.82
N GLY A 245 5.42 -7.01 -15.66
CA GLY A 245 5.45 -7.90 -16.81
C GLY A 245 5.95 -7.28 -18.12
N SER A 246 6.34 -6.00 -18.14
CA SER A 246 6.76 -5.29 -19.35
C SER A 246 8.27 -5.47 -19.62
N GLY A 247 8.67 -5.37 -20.91
CA GLY A 247 10.07 -5.50 -21.32
C GLY A 247 10.96 -4.34 -20.88
N SER A 248 10.40 -3.11 -20.80
CA SER A 248 11.07 -1.91 -20.29
C SER A 248 10.18 -1.25 -19.25
N LEU A 249 10.55 -1.38 -17.98
CA LEU A 249 9.77 -0.85 -16.86
C LEU A 249 9.68 0.68 -16.91
N GLU A 250 10.76 1.36 -17.29
CA GLU A 250 10.79 2.83 -17.43
C GLU A 250 9.83 3.30 -18.52
N GLU A 251 9.88 2.69 -19.70
CA GLU A 251 8.99 3.04 -20.82
C GLU A 251 7.54 2.73 -20.50
N ALA A 252 7.25 1.55 -19.92
CA ALA A 252 5.90 1.17 -19.53
C ALA A 252 5.31 2.15 -18.48
N THR A 253 6.12 2.59 -17.52
CA THR A 253 5.72 3.58 -16.53
C THR A 253 5.41 4.92 -17.19
N ARG A 254 6.27 5.37 -18.11
CA ARG A 254 6.09 6.63 -18.83
C ARG A 254 4.87 6.58 -19.75
N GLU A 255 4.65 5.46 -20.46
CA GLU A 255 3.45 5.27 -21.30
C GLU A 255 2.17 5.29 -20.47
N LEU A 256 2.16 4.60 -19.33
CA LEU A 256 1.01 4.55 -18.43
C LEU A 256 0.60 5.95 -17.94
N LEU A 257 1.57 6.85 -17.76
CA LEU A 257 1.36 8.22 -17.26
C LEU A 257 1.04 9.24 -18.39
N LYS A 258 1.05 8.84 -19.67
CA LYS A 258 0.67 9.71 -20.82
C LYS A 258 -0.82 9.93 -20.93
N VAL A 259 -1.46 10.45 -19.89
CA VAL A 259 -2.92 10.64 -19.86
C VAL A 259 -3.27 12.12 -19.77
#